data_a32e0de26fbb7b3811289bf00d061920
#
_entry.id   a32e0de26fbb7b3811289bf00d061920
#
_cell.length_a   1.000
_cell.length_b   1.000
_cell.length_c   1.000
_cell.angle_alpha   90.00
_cell.angle_beta   90.00
_cell.angle_gamma   90.00
#
_symmetry.space_group_name_H-M   'P 1'
#
loop_
_entity.id
_entity.type
_entity.pdbx_description
1 polymer ?
#
loop_
_entity_poly.entity_id
_entity_poly.type
_entity_poly.pdbx_seq_one_letter_code
_entity_poly.pdbx_strand_id
1 'polypeptide(L)'
;RCVCQKASSDSMPPDKNFWRSDFMAREMTTKAQEAVSSALQAAGAAGNPQVEPIHLLEALIEQREGIALSLLEAVGADARAIGARTRNALVALPSAQGASTGSAQPSNALLAVVRDAGERAEAAGDQYISTEHLLIALAASQTEAGRILSQAGVDADALTQALAQLRPDPITSADPEGSFEALSKYGRDLTEVAREGKLDPVIGRDNEIRRVVQVLSRRTKNNPVLIGEPGVGKTAVVEGLAQRIVAGDVPES
;
A
#
# COMPACT_ATOMS: atom_id res chain seq x y z
N ARG A 1 3.63 20.86 54.05
CA ARG A 1 4.36 20.75 52.78
C ARG A 1 3.73 19.57 52.01
N CYS A 2 2.77 19.89 51.14
CA CYS A 2 2.21 18.95 50.18
C CYS A 2 3.17 18.84 48.98
N VAL A 3 3.66 17.63 48.70
CA VAL A 3 4.37 17.31 47.48
C VAL A 3 3.35 16.72 46.50
N CYS A 4 2.92 17.51 45.53
CA CYS A 4 2.19 17.00 44.35
C CYS A 4 3.13 16.18 43.48
N GLN A 5 2.95 14.86 43.49
CA GLN A 5 3.54 13.98 42.52
C GLN A 5 2.70 14.06 41.25
N LYS A 6 3.26 14.67 40.19
CA LYS A 6 2.74 14.61 38.83
C LYS A 6 2.86 13.16 38.32
N ALA A 7 1.73 12.53 38.12
CA ALA A 7 1.66 11.31 37.33
C ALA A 7 1.91 11.66 35.85
N SER A 8 3.08 11.37 35.35
CA SER A 8 3.36 11.37 33.91
C SER A 8 2.74 10.10 33.31
N SER A 9 1.68 10.29 32.55
CA SER A 9 1.11 9.28 31.67
C SER A 9 1.96 9.20 30.40
N ASP A 10 3.15 8.60 30.50
CA ASP A 10 3.86 8.11 29.32
C ASP A 10 3.30 6.72 28.97
N SER A 11 2.31 6.71 28.07
CA SER A 11 1.94 5.53 27.33
C SER A 11 3.06 5.27 26.33
N MET A 12 4.05 4.48 26.77
CA MET A 12 5.13 3.97 25.94
C MET A 12 4.49 3.17 24.78
N PRO A 13 4.83 3.48 23.51
CA PRO A 13 4.38 2.66 22.39
C PRO A 13 4.89 1.21 22.59
N PRO A 14 4.15 0.19 22.16
CA PRO A 14 4.58 -1.19 22.31
C PRO A 14 5.99 -1.36 21.74
N ASP A 15 6.87 -1.99 22.52
CA ASP A 15 8.29 -2.16 22.21
C ASP A 15 8.44 -2.71 20.78
N LYS A 16 9.20 -2.02 19.93
CA LYS A 16 9.52 -2.43 18.56
C LYS A 16 10.15 -3.83 18.49
N ASN A 17 10.56 -4.38 19.63
CA ASN A 17 11.16 -5.70 19.77
C ASN A 17 10.16 -6.81 20.14
N PHE A 18 8.90 -6.48 20.45
CA PHE A 18 7.89 -7.49 20.80
C PHE A 18 7.70 -8.53 19.69
N TRP A 19 7.76 -8.10 18.43
CA TRP A 19 7.63 -8.96 17.25
C TRP A 19 8.95 -9.65 16.84
N ARG A 20 10.09 -9.16 17.39
CA ARG A 20 11.43 -9.60 16.99
C ARG A 20 11.94 -10.87 17.68
N SER A 21 11.40 -11.21 18.85
CA SER A 21 12.10 -12.16 19.70
C SER A 21 11.73 -13.63 19.52
N ASP A 22 10.51 -14.00 19.07
CA ASP A 22 10.12 -15.42 19.08
C ASP A 22 9.24 -15.92 17.92
N PHE A 23 8.77 -15.05 16.99
CA PHE A 23 7.73 -15.46 16.05
C PHE A 23 7.99 -15.21 14.57
N MET A 24 9.02 -14.42 14.18
CA MET A 24 9.25 -14.08 12.78
C MET A 24 10.68 -14.36 12.32
N ALA A 25 10.81 -15.21 11.32
CA ALA A 25 12.05 -15.42 10.59
C ALA A 25 12.40 -14.23 9.67
N ARG A 26 11.43 -13.31 9.39
CA ARG A 26 11.59 -12.17 8.48
C ARG A 26 11.08 -10.87 9.09
N GLU A 27 11.72 -9.76 8.74
CA GLU A 27 11.29 -8.42 9.14
C GLU A 27 10.07 -7.99 8.29
N MET A 28 9.24 -7.08 8.82
CA MET A 28 8.13 -6.47 8.11
C MET A 28 8.55 -5.17 7.44
N THR A 29 7.92 -4.81 6.32
CA THR A 29 8.04 -3.46 5.75
C THR A 29 7.47 -2.41 6.72
N THR A 30 7.86 -1.15 6.53
CA THR A 30 7.37 -0.04 7.37
C THR A 30 5.83 0.02 7.36
N LYS A 31 5.21 -0.13 6.19
CA LYS A 31 3.73 -0.11 6.06
C LYS A 31 3.06 -1.32 6.71
N ALA A 32 3.64 -2.51 6.61
CA ALA A 32 3.13 -3.69 7.30
C ALA A 32 3.22 -3.53 8.83
N GLN A 33 4.32 -2.95 9.35
CA GLN A 33 4.45 -2.62 10.78
C GLN A 33 3.42 -1.58 11.22
N GLU A 34 3.18 -0.53 10.43
CA GLU A 34 2.15 0.48 10.67
C GLU A 34 0.75 -0.16 10.75
N ALA A 35 0.40 -1.06 9.81
CA ALA A 35 -0.89 -1.75 9.80
C ALA A 35 -1.10 -2.59 11.07
N VAL A 36 -0.10 -3.38 11.45
CA VAL A 36 -0.16 -4.19 12.67
C VAL A 36 -0.26 -3.30 13.91
N SER A 37 0.49 -2.20 13.97
CA SER A 37 0.44 -1.26 15.09
C SER A 37 -0.92 -0.57 15.18
N SER A 38 -1.52 -0.19 14.06
CA SER A 38 -2.86 0.40 13.98
C SER A 38 -3.93 -0.61 14.46
N ALA A 39 -3.81 -1.88 14.05
CA ALA A 39 -4.71 -2.94 14.51
C ALA A 39 -4.66 -3.14 16.04
N LEU A 40 -3.45 -3.09 16.63
CA LEU A 40 -3.26 -3.15 18.08
C LEU A 40 -3.91 -1.96 18.79
N GLN A 41 -3.70 -0.75 18.27
CA GLN A 41 -4.28 0.49 18.82
C GLN A 41 -5.80 0.47 18.72
N ALA A 42 -6.36 0.05 17.57
CA ALA A 42 -7.80 -0.04 17.37
C ALA A 42 -8.46 -1.02 18.35
N ALA A 43 -7.89 -2.22 18.52
CA ALA A 43 -8.38 -3.19 19.49
C ALA A 43 -8.33 -2.66 20.92
N GLY A 44 -7.22 -2.00 21.31
CA GLY A 44 -7.09 -1.38 22.63
C GLY A 44 -8.09 -0.25 22.85
N ALA A 45 -8.31 0.62 21.88
CA ALA A 45 -9.28 1.70 21.92
C ALA A 45 -10.74 1.20 22.01
N ALA A 46 -11.05 0.08 21.33
CA ALA A 46 -12.35 -0.56 21.39
C ALA A 46 -12.59 -1.38 22.67
N GLY A 47 -11.56 -1.54 23.51
CA GLY A 47 -11.63 -2.37 24.73
C GLY A 47 -11.68 -3.86 24.42
N ASN A 48 -11.23 -4.30 23.25
CA ASN A 48 -11.15 -5.71 22.91
C ASN A 48 -9.96 -6.35 23.64
N PRO A 49 -10.13 -7.50 24.31
CA PRO A 49 -9.05 -8.17 25.04
C PRO A 49 -8.00 -8.77 24.13
N GLN A 50 -8.37 -9.08 22.89
CA GLN A 50 -7.49 -9.66 21.89
C GLN A 50 -7.57 -8.89 20.55
N VAL A 51 -6.41 -8.87 19.87
CA VAL A 51 -6.34 -8.35 18.49
C VAL A 51 -6.62 -9.48 17.52
N GLU A 52 -7.77 -9.41 16.88
CA GLU A 52 -8.22 -10.41 15.92
C GLU A 52 -7.78 -10.04 14.48
N PRO A 53 -7.73 -11.00 13.54
CA PRO A 53 -7.41 -10.74 12.13
C PRO A 53 -8.27 -9.65 11.47
N ILE A 54 -9.48 -9.45 11.96
CA ILE A 54 -10.39 -8.42 11.44
C ILE A 54 -9.91 -6.99 11.75
N HIS A 55 -9.19 -6.76 12.85
CA HIS A 55 -8.56 -5.48 13.14
C HIS A 55 -7.44 -5.19 12.14
N LEU A 56 -6.68 -6.23 11.75
CA LEU A 56 -5.64 -6.10 10.73
C LEU A 56 -6.24 -5.79 9.36
N LEU A 57 -7.37 -6.43 9.00
CA LEU A 57 -8.08 -6.14 7.75
C LEU A 57 -8.55 -4.68 7.69
N GLU A 58 -9.13 -4.15 8.78
CA GLU A 58 -9.52 -2.75 8.85
C GLU A 58 -8.32 -1.83 8.65
N ALA A 59 -7.22 -2.08 9.39
CA ALA A 59 -6.01 -1.29 9.29
C ALA A 59 -5.43 -1.27 7.86
N LEU A 60 -5.44 -2.41 7.15
CA LEU A 60 -4.98 -2.49 5.76
C LEU A 60 -5.87 -1.71 4.78
N ILE A 61 -7.19 -1.72 4.99
CA ILE A 61 -8.15 -0.98 4.15
C ILE A 61 -8.08 0.53 4.43
N GLU A 62 -7.79 0.93 5.66
CA GLU A 62 -7.67 2.35 6.03
C GLU A 62 -6.37 2.99 5.57
N GLN A 63 -5.33 2.21 5.30
CA GLN A 63 -4.10 2.70 4.69
C GLN A 63 -4.38 3.17 3.25
N ARG A 64 -4.41 4.50 3.05
CA ARG A 64 -4.62 5.10 1.72
C ARG A 64 -3.43 4.93 0.79
N GLU A 65 -2.25 4.73 1.35
CA GLU A 65 -0.97 4.55 0.67
C GLU A 65 -0.53 3.11 0.87
N GLY A 66 -0.66 2.26 -0.14
CA GLY A 66 -0.22 0.87 -0.06
C GLY A 66 -0.81 0.01 -1.18
N ILE A 67 -0.11 -1.04 -1.52
CA ILE A 67 -0.46 -1.96 -2.61
C ILE A 67 -1.75 -2.76 -2.31
N ALA A 68 -2.18 -2.85 -1.04
CA ALA A 68 -3.34 -3.63 -0.63
C ALA A 68 -4.64 -3.15 -1.31
N LEU A 69 -4.86 -1.83 -1.39
CA LEU A 69 -6.05 -1.28 -2.08
C LEU A 69 -5.98 -1.51 -3.58
N SER A 70 -4.81 -1.30 -4.20
CA SER A 70 -4.60 -1.56 -5.63
C SER A 70 -4.81 -3.03 -5.99
N LEU A 71 -4.46 -3.97 -5.10
CA LEU A 71 -4.73 -5.39 -5.26
C LEU A 71 -6.23 -5.71 -5.22
N LEU A 72 -6.96 -5.11 -4.28
CA LEU A 72 -8.42 -5.28 -4.19
C LEU A 72 -9.11 -4.74 -5.45
N GLU A 73 -8.66 -3.60 -5.95
CA GLU A 73 -9.17 -3.02 -7.21
C GLU A 73 -8.84 -3.91 -8.42
N ALA A 74 -7.62 -4.46 -8.49
CA ALA A 74 -7.20 -5.34 -9.58
C ALA A 74 -8.02 -6.62 -9.68
N VAL A 75 -8.51 -7.16 -8.55
CA VAL A 75 -9.43 -8.31 -8.53
C VAL A 75 -10.90 -7.90 -8.65
N GLY A 76 -11.19 -6.60 -8.86
CA GLY A 76 -12.54 -6.07 -9.03
C GLY A 76 -13.37 -5.98 -7.74
N ALA A 77 -12.72 -5.99 -6.58
CA ALA A 77 -13.40 -5.93 -5.29
C ALA A 77 -13.66 -4.48 -4.84
N ASP A 78 -14.81 -4.23 -4.24
CA ASP A 78 -15.14 -2.94 -3.65
C ASP A 78 -14.58 -2.83 -2.22
N ALA A 79 -13.43 -2.18 -2.10
CA ALA A 79 -12.77 -1.94 -0.82
C ALA A 79 -13.65 -1.18 0.19
N ARG A 80 -14.57 -0.31 -0.28
CA ARG A 80 -15.51 0.43 0.60
C ARG A 80 -16.54 -0.50 1.19
N ALA A 81 -17.08 -1.41 0.39
CA ALA A 81 -18.05 -2.42 0.85
C ALA A 81 -17.41 -3.39 1.84
N ILE A 82 -16.16 -3.82 1.58
CA ILE A 82 -15.37 -4.64 2.50
C ILE A 82 -15.16 -3.90 3.82
N GLY A 83 -14.70 -2.66 3.79
CA GLY A 83 -14.48 -1.83 4.99
C GLY A 83 -15.74 -1.61 5.82
N ALA A 84 -16.91 -1.42 5.17
CA ALA A 84 -18.19 -1.29 5.87
C ALA A 84 -18.56 -2.59 6.62
N ARG A 85 -18.38 -3.76 5.98
CA ARG A 85 -18.62 -5.07 6.60
C ARG A 85 -17.65 -5.35 7.74
N THR A 86 -16.38 -5.01 7.55
CA THR A 86 -15.32 -5.14 8.56
C THR A 86 -15.67 -4.33 9.81
N ARG A 87 -16.06 -3.07 9.66
CA ARG A 87 -16.49 -2.23 10.80
C ARG A 87 -17.71 -2.77 11.52
N ASN A 88 -18.70 -3.28 10.78
CA ASN A 88 -19.88 -3.90 11.40
C ASN A 88 -19.52 -5.15 12.22
N ALA A 89 -18.59 -5.96 11.73
CA ALA A 89 -18.12 -7.13 12.45
C ALA A 89 -17.26 -6.78 13.67
N LEU A 90 -16.46 -5.72 13.60
CA LEU A 90 -15.69 -5.20 14.75
C LEU A 90 -16.59 -4.75 15.89
N VAL A 91 -17.71 -4.08 15.60
CA VAL A 91 -18.69 -3.67 16.62
C VAL A 91 -19.29 -4.88 17.36
N ALA A 92 -19.35 -6.04 16.71
CA ALA A 92 -19.88 -7.27 17.31
C ALA A 92 -18.87 -8.01 18.21
N LEU A 93 -17.60 -7.59 18.23
CA LEU A 93 -16.58 -8.21 19.07
C LEU A 93 -16.81 -7.93 20.56
N PRO A 94 -16.46 -8.87 21.45
CA PRO A 94 -16.55 -8.66 22.88
C PRO A 94 -15.66 -7.50 23.33
N SER A 95 -16.22 -6.55 24.08
CA SER A 95 -15.47 -5.47 24.71
C SER A 95 -15.50 -5.62 26.22
N ALA A 96 -14.34 -5.51 26.88
CA ALA A 96 -14.24 -5.49 28.31
C ALA A 96 -14.28 -4.04 28.80
N GLN A 97 -15.34 -3.67 29.52
CA GLN A 97 -15.42 -2.37 30.22
C GLN A 97 -14.91 -2.56 31.65
N GLY A 98 -13.75 -1.98 31.97
CA GLY A 98 -13.21 -1.98 33.34
C GLY A 98 -11.77 -1.44 33.41
N ALA A 99 -11.40 -0.89 34.55
CA ALA A 99 -10.16 -0.16 34.83
C ALA A 99 -8.84 -0.99 34.76
N SER A 100 -8.85 -2.13 34.13
CA SER A 100 -7.70 -3.06 34.01
C SER A 100 -7.58 -3.64 32.61
N THR A 101 -7.81 -2.85 31.58
CA THR A 101 -7.44 -3.25 30.21
C THR A 101 -5.94 -3.12 30.05
N GLY A 102 -5.22 -4.21 30.35
CA GLY A 102 -3.86 -4.40 29.84
C GLY A 102 -3.87 -4.24 28.30
N SER A 103 -2.72 -3.96 27.70
CA SER A 103 -2.60 -3.88 26.25
C SER A 103 -3.25 -5.12 25.60
N ALA A 104 -4.10 -4.92 24.58
CA ALA A 104 -4.70 -6.00 23.82
C ALA A 104 -3.61 -6.95 23.30
N GLN A 105 -3.80 -8.26 23.49
CA GLN A 105 -2.81 -9.27 23.08
C GLN A 105 -3.20 -9.84 21.70
N PRO A 106 -2.24 -10.16 20.84
CA PRO A 106 -2.54 -10.83 19.58
C PRO A 106 -3.24 -12.17 19.82
N SER A 107 -4.31 -12.44 19.08
CA SER A 107 -4.97 -13.75 19.10
C SER A 107 -4.12 -14.80 18.37
N ASN A 108 -4.31 -16.07 18.71
CA ASN A 108 -3.64 -17.18 17.99
C ASN A 108 -4.00 -17.15 16.48
N ALA A 109 -5.19 -16.69 16.12
CA ALA A 109 -5.61 -16.55 14.74
C ALA A 109 -4.81 -15.47 14.02
N LEU A 110 -4.56 -14.32 14.66
CA LEU A 110 -3.72 -13.25 14.08
C LEU A 110 -2.27 -13.73 13.92
N LEU A 111 -1.72 -14.42 14.91
CA LEU A 111 -0.36 -14.98 14.83
C LEU A 111 -0.24 -16.00 13.68
N ALA A 112 -1.27 -16.81 13.45
CA ALA A 112 -1.31 -17.76 12.33
C ALA A 112 -1.31 -17.03 10.97
N VAL A 113 -2.09 -15.94 10.82
CA VAL A 113 -2.12 -15.11 9.61
C VAL A 113 -0.75 -14.47 9.34
N VAL A 114 -0.11 -13.92 10.37
CA VAL A 114 1.20 -13.28 10.20
C VAL A 114 2.28 -14.32 9.83
N ARG A 115 2.22 -15.53 10.37
CA ARG A 115 3.11 -16.63 9.99
C ARG A 115 2.89 -17.05 8.54
N ASP A 116 1.64 -17.25 8.10
CA ASP A 116 1.30 -17.56 6.70
C ASP A 116 1.80 -16.47 5.75
N ALA A 117 1.67 -15.18 6.13
CA ALA A 117 2.24 -14.07 5.37
C ALA A 117 3.77 -14.17 5.23
N GLY A 118 4.47 -14.61 6.29
CA GLY A 118 5.91 -14.87 6.24
C GLY A 118 6.29 -16.00 5.30
N GLU A 119 5.55 -17.10 5.31
CA GLU A 119 5.76 -18.25 4.40
C GLU A 119 5.53 -17.85 2.93
N ARG A 120 4.53 -16.99 2.66
CA ARG A 120 4.25 -16.44 1.32
C ARG A 120 5.35 -15.50 0.85
N ALA A 121 5.86 -14.63 1.71
CA ALA A 121 6.98 -13.76 1.40
C ALA A 121 8.23 -14.58 1.05
N GLU A 122 8.46 -15.69 1.77
CA GLU A 122 9.56 -16.61 1.48
C GLU A 122 9.41 -17.30 0.13
N ALA A 123 8.23 -17.81 -0.17
CA ALA A 123 7.91 -18.45 -1.44
C ALA A 123 8.05 -17.49 -2.65
N ALA A 124 7.76 -16.20 -2.45
CA ALA A 124 7.93 -15.14 -3.44
C ALA A 124 9.40 -14.66 -3.58
N GLY A 125 10.31 -15.06 -2.68
CA GLY A 125 11.69 -14.60 -2.66
C GLY A 125 11.86 -13.20 -2.04
N ASP A 126 10.85 -12.68 -1.36
CA ASP A 126 10.86 -11.38 -0.71
C ASP A 126 11.65 -11.42 0.60
N GLN A 127 12.43 -10.38 0.88
CA GLN A 127 13.19 -10.27 2.14
C GLN A 127 12.34 -9.77 3.30
N TYR A 128 11.24 -9.09 3.02
CA TYR A 128 10.35 -8.48 4.00
C TYR A 128 8.91 -8.95 3.80
N ILE A 129 8.18 -9.05 4.92
CA ILE A 129 6.73 -9.24 4.90
C ILE A 129 6.09 -7.87 4.66
N SER A 130 5.30 -7.74 3.62
CA SER A 130 4.62 -6.50 3.22
C SER A 130 3.10 -6.60 3.37
N THR A 131 2.41 -5.51 3.12
CA THR A 131 0.94 -5.40 3.27
C THR A 131 0.18 -6.37 2.37
N GLU A 132 0.69 -6.65 1.15
CA GLU A 132 0.10 -7.63 0.24
C GLU A 132 0.16 -9.06 0.79
N HIS A 133 1.27 -9.45 1.42
CA HIS A 133 1.38 -10.78 2.03
C HIS A 133 0.36 -10.95 3.18
N LEU A 134 0.19 -9.89 3.98
CA LEU A 134 -0.81 -9.88 5.05
C LEU A 134 -2.24 -9.98 4.48
N LEU A 135 -2.55 -9.26 3.39
CA LEU A 135 -3.87 -9.31 2.76
C LEU A 135 -4.14 -10.69 2.15
N ILE A 136 -3.18 -11.30 1.46
CA ILE A 136 -3.31 -12.64 0.87
C ILE A 136 -3.49 -13.69 1.98
N ALA A 137 -2.72 -13.60 3.07
CA ALA A 137 -2.86 -14.49 4.21
C ALA A 137 -4.22 -14.36 4.91
N LEU A 138 -4.74 -13.13 5.03
CA LEU A 138 -6.11 -12.89 5.52
C LEU A 138 -7.16 -13.55 4.63
N ALA A 139 -7.04 -13.41 3.30
CA ALA A 139 -7.97 -14.02 2.34
C ALA A 139 -7.94 -15.55 2.40
N ALA A 140 -6.77 -16.16 2.63
CA ALA A 140 -6.61 -17.61 2.79
C ALA A 140 -7.12 -18.13 4.15
N SER A 141 -7.29 -17.24 5.14
CA SER A 141 -7.62 -17.63 6.51
C SER A 141 -9.09 -18.04 6.68
N GLN A 142 -9.36 -18.98 7.61
CA GLN A 142 -10.71 -19.38 8.01
C GLN A 142 -11.31 -18.45 9.09
N THR A 143 -10.83 -17.19 9.14
CA THR A 143 -11.27 -16.19 10.12
C THR A 143 -12.45 -15.37 9.61
N GLU A 144 -13.02 -14.51 10.48
CA GLU A 144 -14.07 -13.57 10.05
C GLU A 144 -13.57 -12.63 8.93
N ALA A 145 -12.31 -12.19 9.00
CA ALA A 145 -11.69 -11.39 7.95
C ALA A 145 -11.65 -12.14 6.61
N GLY A 146 -11.23 -13.42 6.62
CA GLY A 146 -11.23 -14.26 5.42
C GLY A 146 -12.63 -14.48 4.86
N ARG A 147 -13.66 -14.66 5.72
CA ARG A 147 -15.05 -14.78 5.28
C ARG A 147 -15.57 -13.52 4.61
N ILE A 148 -15.26 -12.33 5.15
CA ILE A 148 -15.66 -11.05 4.56
C ILE A 148 -15.02 -10.88 3.18
N LEU A 149 -13.73 -11.20 3.03
CA LEU A 149 -13.02 -11.15 1.76
C LEU A 149 -13.62 -12.13 0.74
N SER A 150 -13.83 -13.38 1.13
CA SER A 150 -14.44 -14.40 0.26
C SER A 150 -15.86 -14.02 -0.20
N GLN A 151 -16.70 -13.45 0.69
CA GLN A 151 -18.02 -12.94 0.34
C GLN A 151 -17.99 -11.74 -0.60
N ALA A 152 -16.88 -11.01 -0.64
CA ALA A 152 -16.63 -9.94 -1.59
C ALA A 152 -16.01 -10.44 -2.91
N GLY A 153 -15.87 -11.76 -3.07
CA GLY A 153 -15.25 -12.36 -4.26
C GLY A 153 -13.73 -12.29 -4.29
N VAL A 154 -13.11 -11.99 -3.15
CA VAL A 154 -11.65 -11.91 -3.02
C VAL A 154 -11.11 -13.28 -2.60
N ASP A 155 -10.35 -13.89 -3.50
CA ASP A 155 -9.67 -15.17 -3.28
C ASP A 155 -8.15 -14.98 -3.20
N ALA A 156 -7.48 -15.80 -2.38
CA ALA A 156 -6.04 -15.69 -2.17
C ALA A 156 -5.23 -15.96 -3.45
N ASP A 157 -5.68 -16.89 -4.29
CA ASP A 157 -5.01 -17.23 -5.55
C ASP A 157 -5.17 -16.10 -6.56
N ALA A 158 -6.36 -15.47 -6.64
CA ALA A 158 -6.61 -14.32 -7.50
C ALA A 158 -5.74 -13.12 -7.07
N LEU A 159 -5.62 -12.85 -5.77
CA LEU A 159 -4.72 -11.81 -5.25
C LEU A 159 -3.25 -12.10 -5.58
N THR A 160 -2.81 -13.34 -5.48
CA THR A 160 -1.44 -13.74 -5.80
C THR A 160 -1.14 -13.54 -7.29
N GLN A 161 -2.08 -13.87 -8.18
CA GLN A 161 -1.94 -13.63 -9.61
C GLN A 161 -1.92 -12.13 -9.95
N ALA A 162 -2.79 -11.34 -9.32
CA ALA A 162 -2.80 -9.88 -9.48
C ALA A 162 -1.50 -9.25 -8.97
N LEU A 163 -0.95 -9.74 -7.86
CA LEU A 163 0.32 -9.28 -7.31
C LEU A 163 1.47 -9.49 -8.30
N ALA A 164 1.55 -10.66 -8.94
CA ALA A 164 2.59 -10.96 -9.92
C ALA A 164 2.54 -10.02 -11.15
N GLN A 165 1.36 -9.48 -11.49
CA GLN A 165 1.20 -8.50 -12.57
C GLN A 165 1.55 -7.08 -12.13
N LEU A 166 1.18 -6.71 -10.91
CA LEU A 166 1.42 -5.37 -10.37
C LEU A 166 2.87 -5.17 -9.94
N ARG A 167 3.51 -6.22 -9.41
CA ARG A 167 4.86 -6.18 -8.88
C ARG A 167 5.63 -7.44 -9.28
N PRO A 168 6.36 -7.41 -10.41
CA PRO A 168 7.18 -8.54 -10.86
C PRO A 168 8.47 -8.71 -10.06
N ASP A 169 8.99 -7.65 -9.41
CA ASP A 169 10.27 -7.67 -8.71
C ASP A 169 10.11 -7.97 -7.21
N PRO A 170 11.02 -8.75 -6.60
CA PRO A 170 10.99 -9.06 -5.18
C PRO A 170 11.31 -7.84 -4.29
N ILE A 171 10.75 -7.83 -3.08
CA ILE A 171 11.00 -6.79 -2.08
C ILE A 171 12.36 -7.01 -1.42
N THR A 172 13.27 -6.07 -1.61
CA THR A 172 14.62 -6.06 -1.04
C THR A 172 14.86 -4.91 -0.06
N SER A 173 13.89 -4.00 0.12
CA SER A 173 13.97 -2.86 1.03
C SER A 173 12.84 -2.88 2.04
N ALA A 174 13.03 -2.22 3.19
CA ALA A 174 12.01 -2.07 4.23
C ALA A 174 10.91 -1.07 3.86
N ASP A 175 11.09 -0.24 2.84
CA ASP A 175 10.13 0.76 2.35
C ASP A 175 9.97 0.66 0.82
N PRO A 176 9.41 -0.45 0.30
CA PRO A 176 9.18 -0.61 -1.13
C PRO A 176 8.04 0.26 -1.63
N GLU A 177 7.02 0.49 -0.79
CA GLU A 177 5.82 1.27 -1.13
C GLU A 177 6.16 2.75 -1.37
N GLY A 178 7.11 3.31 -0.62
CA GLY A 178 7.60 4.69 -0.83
C GLY A 178 8.18 4.90 -2.23
N SER A 179 8.77 3.86 -2.84
CA SER A 179 9.29 3.90 -4.21
C SER A 179 8.21 3.64 -5.25
N PHE A 180 7.26 2.74 -4.97
CA PHE A 180 6.19 2.34 -5.88
C PHE A 180 5.18 3.48 -6.11
N GLU A 181 4.82 4.22 -5.07
CA GLU A 181 3.87 5.32 -5.16
C GLU A 181 4.52 6.70 -5.39
N ALA A 182 5.85 6.81 -5.42
CA ALA A 182 6.53 8.09 -5.57
C ALA A 182 6.09 8.83 -6.85
N LEU A 183 5.90 8.12 -7.96
CA LEU A 183 5.41 8.71 -9.20
C LEU A 183 3.95 9.15 -9.10
N SER A 184 3.08 8.38 -8.47
CA SER A 184 1.68 8.76 -8.23
C SER A 184 1.57 9.94 -7.27
N LYS A 185 2.40 9.98 -6.23
CA LYS A 185 2.34 10.98 -5.15
C LYS A 185 2.99 12.30 -5.52
N TYR A 186 4.10 12.26 -6.26
CA TYR A 186 4.90 13.45 -6.60
C TYR A 186 4.92 13.76 -8.10
N GLY A 187 4.47 12.82 -8.94
CA GLY A 187 4.35 12.97 -10.37
C GLY A 187 2.99 13.52 -10.77
N ARG A 188 2.92 13.97 -12.03
CA ARG A 188 1.68 14.36 -12.69
C ARG A 188 1.61 13.60 -14.01
N ASP A 189 0.55 12.81 -14.22
CA ASP A 189 0.33 12.16 -15.51
C ASP A 189 -0.11 13.19 -16.54
N LEU A 190 0.83 13.58 -17.41
CA LEU A 190 0.58 14.56 -18.45
C LEU A 190 -0.28 14.01 -19.58
N THR A 191 -0.34 12.69 -19.76
CA THR A 191 -1.19 12.08 -20.79
C THR A 191 -2.67 12.12 -20.36
N GLU A 192 -2.95 11.93 -19.07
CA GLU A 192 -4.29 12.10 -18.53
C GLU A 192 -4.75 13.57 -18.64
N VAL A 193 -3.89 14.50 -18.23
CA VAL A 193 -4.17 15.94 -18.35
C VAL A 193 -4.39 16.37 -19.80
N ALA A 194 -3.66 15.75 -20.75
CA ALA A 194 -3.84 15.98 -22.18
C ALA A 194 -5.20 15.45 -22.69
N ARG A 195 -5.64 14.26 -22.23
CA ARG A 195 -6.97 13.70 -22.57
C ARG A 195 -8.10 14.59 -22.07
N GLU A 196 -7.92 15.21 -20.90
CA GLU A 196 -8.87 16.17 -20.34
C GLU A 196 -8.86 17.53 -21.02
N GLY A 197 -7.94 17.77 -21.99
CA GLY A 197 -7.82 19.04 -22.70
C GLY A 197 -7.31 20.20 -21.83
N LYS A 198 -6.64 19.91 -20.72
CA LYS A 198 -6.17 20.91 -19.74
C LYS A 198 -4.73 21.40 -20.00
N LEU A 199 -4.06 20.88 -21.02
CA LEU A 199 -2.74 21.35 -21.43
C LEU A 199 -2.86 22.47 -22.45
N ASP A 200 -2.01 23.48 -22.33
CA ASP A 200 -1.91 24.56 -23.33
C ASP A 200 -1.36 24.00 -24.65
N PRO A 201 -1.81 24.53 -25.80
CA PRO A 201 -1.29 24.13 -27.10
C PRO A 201 0.19 24.52 -27.23
N VAL A 202 1.03 23.56 -27.60
CA VAL A 202 2.46 23.80 -27.79
C VAL A 202 2.73 24.18 -29.22
N ILE A 203 3.23 25.41 -29.44
CA ILE A 203 3.49 25.99 -30.75
C ILE A 203 5.00 26.16 -30.95
N GLY A 204 5.50 25.77 -32.13
CA GLY A 204 6.89 26.05 -32.57
C GLY A 204 7.95 25.12 -31.94
N ARG A 205 7.55 23.98 -31.34
CA ARG A 205 8.45 22.99 -30.75
C ARG A 205 8.43 21.62 -31.45
N ASP A 206 7.95 21.56 -32.67
CA ASP A 206 7.80 20.30 -33.41
C ASP A 206 9.12 19.54 -33.61
N ASN A 207 10.21 20.27 -33.85
CA ASN A 207 11.52 19.68 -34.11
C ASN A 207 12.08 19.01 -32.83
N GLU A 208 11.96 19.68 -31.69
CA GLU A 208 12.41 19.17 -30.41
C GLU A 208 11.58 17.95 -29.98
N ILE A 209 10.26 18.02 -30.09
CA ILE A 209 9.35 16.92 -29.78
C ILE A 209 9.67 15.71 -30.67
N ARG A 210 9.81 15.92 -31.99
CA ARG A 210 10.16 14.87 -32.95
C ARG A 210 11.51 14.23 -32.60
N ARG A 211 12.48 15.03 -32.16
CA ARG A 211 13.79 14.54 -31.72
C ARG A 211 13.68 13.69 -30.45
N VAL A 212 12.88 14.09 -29.47
CA VAL A 212 12.61 13.32 -28.24
C VAL A 212 11.95 12.00 -28.60
N VAL A 213 10.92 11.98 -29.44
CA VAL A 213 10.27 10.74 -29.92
C VAL A 213 11.29 9.81 -30.58
N GLN A 214 12.13 10.33 -31.48
CA GLN A 214 13.19 9.54 -32.12
C GLN A 214 14.17 8.90 -31.13
N VAL A 215 14.50 9.60 -30.02
CA VAL A 215 15.39 9.04 -29.01
C VAL A 215 14.68 8.00 -28.18
N LEU A 216 13.45 8.24 -27.76
CA LEU A 216 12.63 7.30 -26.98
C LEU A 216 12.34 5.98 -27.75
N SER A 217 12.13 6.05 -29.07
CA SER A 217 11.87 4.88 -29.93
C SER A 217 13.12 4.03 -30.23
N ARG A 218 14.29 4.33 -29.63
CA ARG A 218 15.49 3.50 -29.79
C ARG A 218 15.44 2.28 -28.90
N ARG A 219 15.97 1.17 -29.34
CA ARG A 219 16.11 -0.07 -28.53
C ARG A 219 17.12 0.08 -27.37
N THR A 220 18.10 0.95 -27.52
CA THR A 220 19.15 1.23 -26.54
C THR A 220 19.47 2.72 -26.55
N LYS A 221 19.95 3.26 -25.41
CA LYS A 221 20.28 4.69 -25.25
C LYS A 221 19.08 5.60 -25.55
N ASN A 222 17.93 5.21 -25.01
CA ASN A 222 16.62 5.85 -25.21
C ASN A 222 16.27 6.90 -24.11
N ASN A 223 17.27 7.40 -23.38
CA ASN A 223 17.07 8.38 -22.32
C ASN A 223 17.36 9.81 -22.85
N PRO A 224 16.38 10.58 -23.34
CA PRO A 224 16.58 11.94 -23.76
C PRO A 224 16.77 12.87 -22.55
N VAL A 225 17.69 13.83 -22.67
CA VAL A 225 17.92 14.87 -21.69
C VAL A 225 17.68 16.24 -22.35
N LEU A 226 16.75 17.02 -21.78
CA LEU A 226 16.45 18.39 -22.23
C LEU A 226 17.32 19.39 -21.44
N ILE A 227 18.26 20.06 -22.14
CA ILE A 227 19.17 21.03 -21.56
C ILE A 227 18.79 22.42 -22.06
N GLY A 228 18.84 23.41 -21.19
CA GLY A 228 18.57 24.81 -21.52
C GLY A 228 18.38 25.67 -20.29
N GLU A 229 18.40 26.97 -20.45
CA GLU A 229 18.17 27.95 -19.38
C GLU A 229 16.74 27.88 -18.82
N PRO A 230 16.48 28.39 -17.61
CA PRO A 230 15.12 28.52 -17.09
C PRO A 230 14.23 29.32 -18.06
N GLY A 231 12.95 28.91 -18.20
CA GLY A 231 11.97 29.61 -19.02
C GLY A 231 12.01 29.37 -20.54
N VAL A 232 12.98 28.61 -21.07
CA VAL A 232 13.06 28.34 -22.54
C VAL A 232 12.04 27.34 -23.06
N GLY A 233 11.11 26.84 -22.21
CA GLY A 233 10.03 25.93 -22.60
C GLY A 233 10.39 24.45 -22.62
N LYS A 234 11.30 23.98 -21.73
CA LYS A 234 11.60 22.54 -21.61
C LYS A 234 10.37 21.71 -21.24
N THR A 235 9.56 22.21 -20.32
CA THR A 235 8.32 21.55 -19.90
C THR A 235 7.31 21.49 -21.05
N ALA A 236 7.21 22.57 -21.87
CA ALA A 236 6.33 22.60 -23.02
C ALA A 236 6.64 21.47 -24.04
N VAL A 237 7.92 21.09 -24.20
CA VAL A 237 8.29 19.95 -25.06
C VAL A 237 7.72 18.65 -24.53
N VAL A 238 7.72 18.43 -23.20
CA VAL A 238 7.15 17.23 -22.56
C VAL A 238 5.62 17.25 -22.65
N GLU A 239 5.00 18.39 -22.44
CA GLU A 239 3.54 18.57 -22.59
C GLU A 239 3.08 18.33 -24.04
N GLY A 240 3.82 18.85 -25.02
CA GLY A 240 3.57 18.59 -26.45
C GLY A 240 3.77 17.10 -26.82
N LEU A 241 4.72 16.43 -26.21
CA LEU A 241 4.87 14.99 -26.37
C LEU A 241 3.64 14.23 -25.84
N ALA A 242 3.16 14.58 -24.65
CA ALA A 242 1.96 13.97 -24.06
C ALA A 242 0.71 14.18 -24.96
N GLN A 243 0.54 15.36 -25.54
CA GLN A 243 -0.53 15.64 -26.51
C GLN A 243 -0.43 14.76 -27.75
N ARG A 244 0.77 14.53 -28.30
CA ARG A 244 0.98 13.65 -29.46
C ARG A 244 0.73 12.19 -29.14
N ILE A 245 1.12 11.72 -27.95
CA ILE A 245 0.82 10.37 -27.48
C ILE A 245 -0.70 10.14 -27.43
N VAL A 246 -1.45 11.10 -26.87
CA VAL A 246 -2.91 11.01 -26.79
C VAL A 246 -3.56 11.07 -28.17
N ALA A 247 -2.98 11.87 -29.11
CA ALA A 247 -3.45 11.97 -30.48
C ALA A 247 -3.05 10.77 -31.36
N GLY A 248 -2.22 9.84 -30.87
CA GLY A 248 -1.71 8.71 -31.64
C GLY A 248 -0.65 9.10 -32.70
N ASP A 249 -0.07 10.32 -32.60
CA ASP A 249 0.97 10.84 -33.52
C ASP A 249 2.38 10.48 -33.01
N VAL A 250 2.56 9.22 -32.58
CA VAL A 250 3.84 8.64 -32.17
C VAL A 250 3.96 7.22 -32.73
N PRO A 251 5.17 6.75 -33.06
CA PRO A 251 5.36 5.37 -33.53
C PRO A 251 4.89 4.36 -32.46
N GLU A 252 4.19 3.33 -32.89
CA GLU A 252 3.94 2.14 -32.05
C GLU A 252 5.27 1.43 -31.82
N SER A 253 5.67 1.25 -30.55
CA SER A 253 6.92 0.57 -30.16
C SER A 253 6.64 -0.77 -29.50
#